data_c6247593663938d80666fd7fc2a44ccb
#
_entry.id   c6247593663938d80666fd7fc2a44ccb
#
_cell.length_a   1.000
_cell.length_b   1.000
_cell.length_c   1.000
_cell.angle_alpha   90.00
_cell.angle_beta   90.00
_cell.angle_gamma   90.00
#
_symmetry.space_group_name_H-M   'P 1'
#
loop_
_entity.id
_entity.type
_entity.pdbx_description
1 polymer ?
#
loop_
_entity_poly.entity_id
_entity_poly.type
_entity_poly.pdbx_seq_one_letter_code
_entity_poly.pdbx_strand_id
1 'polypeptide(L)'
;MSNGFDEQRLFEKLRRIEALFAGAATEGERLAADAARERIRERLQALSGAEQAIEHRFSLRDTWSRRIFVAMLRRYGIEPYRYPGQRYTTVMARVTPRFVDETLWPEFQEIHKVLASYLDDVTNHVLTQMIHGDMSEAAVVSEPLQLGAAPAERAQAKAPAQRPDTRPDTPKRKQRRP
;
A
#
# COMPACT_ATOMS: atom_id res chain seq x y z
N MET A 1 8.62 -34.77 -10.07
CA MET A 1 7.40 -34.58 -9.25
C MET A 1 7.65 -34.50 -7.73
N SER A 2 8.88 -34.72 -7.23
CA SER A 2 9.19 -34.70 -5.78
C SER A 2 9.43 -33.33 -5.19
N ASN A 3 9.77 -32.30 -5.98
CA ASN A 3 10.17 -30.99 -5.47
C ASN A 3 9.06 -30.24 -4.65
N GLY A 4 7.79 -30.36 -5.04
CA GLY A 4 6.70 -29.68 -4.34
C GLY A 4 6.44 -30.20 -2.92
N PHE A 5 6.59 -31.50 -2.70
CA PHE A 5 6.45 -32.09 -1.37
C PHE A 5 7.59 -31.69 -0.44
N ASP A 6 8.81 -31.59 -0.95
CA ASP A 6 9.97 -31.18 -0.16
C ASP A 6 9.89 -29.69 0.18
N GLU A 7 9.41 -28.87 -0.71
CA GLU A 7 9.20 -27.45 -0.52
C GLU A 7 8.13 -27.17 0.55
N GLN A 8 6.95 -27.80 0.46
CA GLN A 8 5.90 -27.69 1.47
C GLN A 8 6.37 -28.14 2.87
N ARG A 9 7.13 -29.23 2.95
CA ARG A 9 7.73 -29.68 4.21
C ARG A 9 8.70 -28.65 4.80
N LEU A 10 9.47 -27.98 3.98
CA LEU A 10 10.38 -26.92 4.43
C LEU A 10 9.62 -25.70 4.94
N PHE A 11 8.51 -25.32 4.30
CA PHE A 11 7.65 -24.24 4.78
C PHE A 11 6.99 -24.56 6.12
N GLU A 12 6.46 -25.76 6.30
CA GLU A 12 5.93 -26.18 7.60
C GLU A 12 7.00 -26.17 8.69
N LYS A 13 8.22 -26.57 8.33
CA LYS A 13 9.36 -26.56 9.24
C LYS A 13 9.76 -25.13 9.61
N LEU A 14 9.74 -24.22 8.65
CA LEU A 14 9.99 -22.78 8.85
C LEU A 14 8.97 -22.20 9.83
N ARG A 15 7.67 -22.45 9.63
CA ARG A 15 6.60 -22.01 10.55
C ARG A 15 6.82 -22.51 12.00
N ARG A 16 7.21 -23.77 12.16
CA ARG A 16 7.49 -24.33 13.49
C ARG A 16 8.69 -23.67 14.15
N ILE A 17 9.75 -23.40 13.40
CA ILE A 17 10.95 -22.74 13.93
C ILE A 17 10.64 -21.27 14.28
N GLU A 18 9.83 -20.58 13.52
CA GLU A 18 9.40 -19.22 13.85
C GLU A 18 8.54 -19.19 15.13
N ALA A 19 7.68 -20.18 15.33
CA ALA A 19 6.91 -20.31 16.57
C ALA A 19 7.83 -20.55 17.76
N LEU A 20 8.86 -21.40 17.61
CA LEU A 20 9.89 -21.63 18.64
C LEU A 20 10.70 -20.36 18.92
N PHE A 21 11.08 -19.61 17.91
CA PHE A 21 11.79 -18.34 18.06
C PHE A 21 10.95 -17.30 18.83
N ALA A 22 9.65 -17.22 18.52
CA ALA A 22 8.72 -16.31 19.19
C ALA A 22 8.48 -16.70 20.66
N GLY A 23 8.54 -18.01 20.97
CA GLY A 23 8.37 -18.56 22.33
C GLY A 23 9.68 -18.76 23.09
N ALA A 24 10.83 -18.44 22.52
CA ALA A 24 12.14 -18.69 23.14
C ALA A 24 12.34 -17.85 24.41
N ALA A 25 12.58 -18.51 25.50
CA ALA A 25 12.80 -17.89 26.81
C ALA A 25 14.27 -17.54 27.06
N THR A 26 15.21 -18.20 26.37
CA THR A 26 16.65 -18.00 26.53
C THR A 26 17.30 -17.49 25.24
N GLU A 27 18.43 -16.79 25.40
CA GLU A 27 19.22 -16.30 24.26
C GLU A 27 19.78 -17.48 23.43
N GLY A 28 20.15 -18.57 24.08
CA GLY A 28 20.61 -19.77 23.37
C GLY A 28 19.55 -20.41 22.48
N GLU A 29 18.29 -20.45 22.94
CA GLU A 29 17.16 -20.92 22.11
C GLU A 29 16.90 -20.01 20.91
N ARG A 30 16.99 -18.70 21.10
CA ARG A 30 16.86 -17.72 20.01
C ARG A 30 17.93 -17.90 18.95
N LEU A 31 19.18 -18.00 19.35
CA LEU A 31 20.30 -18.23 18.42
C LEU A 31 20.15 -19.55 17.66
N ALA A 32 19.74 -20.63 18.35
CA ALA A 32 19.52 -21.93 17.73
C ALA A 32 18.38 -21.90 16.71
N ALA A 33 17.26 -21.25 17.04
CA ALA A 33 16.12 -21.08 16.14
C ALA A 33 16.47 -20.20 14.93
N ASP A 34 17.25 -19.15 15.13
CA ASP A 34 17.71 -18.26 14.04
C ASP A 34 18.63 -18.99 13.06
N ALA A 35 19.60 -19.75 13.58
CA ALA A 35 20.46 -20.58 12.75
C ALA A 35 19.70 -21.68 11.99
N ALA A 36 18.67 -22.27 12.60
CA ALA A 36 17.82 -23.26 11.95
C ALA A 36 16.95 -22.61 10.85
N ARG A 37 16.44 -21.41 11.09
CA ARG A 37 15.69 -20.61 10.11
C ARG A 37 16.53 -20.32 8.88
N GLU A 38 17.78 -19.88 9.06
CA GLU A 38 18.67 -19.55 7.96
C GLU A 38 19.01 -20.76 7.08
N ARG A 39 19.29 -21.92 7.69
CA ARG A 39 19.51 -23.16 6.93
C ARG A 39 18.31 -23.58 6.08
N ILE A 40 17.08 -23.35 6.56
CA ILE A 40 15.88 -23.67 5.80
C ILE A 40 15.70 -22.67 4.65
N ARG A 41 15.99 -21.39 4.86
CA ARG A 41 15.97 -20.38 3.80
C ARG A 41 16.95 -20.70 2.68
N GLU A 42 18.19 -21.03 3.03
CA GLU A 42 19.21 -21.46 2.04
C GLU A 42 18.73 -22.66 1.22
N ARG A 43 18.08 -23.63 1.89
CA ARG A 43 17.58 -24.82 1.20
C ARG A 43 16.37 -24.53 0.31
N LEU A 44 15.49 -23.62 0.71
CA LEU A 44 14.39 -23.14 -0.13
C LEU A 44 14.92 -22.38 -1.35
N GLN A 45 15.92 -21.53 -1.17
CA GLN A 45 16.58 -20.84 -2.28
C GLN A 45 17.25 -21.82 -3.27
N ALA A 46 17.90 -22.88 -2.76
CA ALA A 46 18.49 -23.90 -3.62
C ALA A 46 17.45 -24.70 -4.42
N LEU A 47 16.28 -24.98 -3.84
CA LEU A 47 15.17 -25.64 -4.54
C LEU A 47 14.51 -24.71 -5.58
N SER A 48 14.33 -23.44 -5.23
CA SER A 48 13.83 -22.42 -6.16
C SER A 48 14.78 -22.17 -7.34
N GLY A 49 16.08 -22.44 -7.19
CA GLY A 49 17.09 -22.33 -8.26
C GLY A 49 16.93 -23.36 -9.38
N ALA A 50 16.11 -24.41 -9.19
CA ALA A 50 15.81 -25.41 -10.23
C ALA A 50 14.76 -24.89 -11.25
N GLU A 51 13.92 -23.95 -10.88
CA GLU A 51 13.04 -23.20 -11.77
C GLU A 51 13.55 -21.77 -11.94
N GLN A 52 13.50 -21.24 -13.14
CA GLN A 52 13.99 -19.89 -13.42
C GLN A 52 13.13 -18.85 -12.71
N ALA A 53 13.68 -18.17 -11.70
CA ALA A 53 13.01 -17.06 -11.04
C ALA A 53 12.84 -15.90 -12.01
N ILE A 54 11.61 -15.50 -12.25
CA ILE A 54 11.25 -14.36 -13.10
C ILE A 54 10.80 -13.16 -12.25
N GLU A 55 10.85 -12.00 -12.85
CA GLU A 55 10.38 -10.79 -12.22
C GLU A 55 8.86 -10.73 -12.19
N HIS A 56 8.28 -10.67 -10.99
CA HIS A 56 6.86 -10.50 -10.78
C HIS A 56 6.55 -9.11 -10.26
N ARG A 57 5.44 -8.55 -10.76
CA ARG A 57 4.87 -7.28 -10.30
C ARG A 57 3.58 -7.54 -9.54
N PHE A 58 3.57 -7.21 -8.26
CA PHE A 58 2.41 -7.31 -7.38
C PHE A 58 1.81 -5.93 -7.15
N SER A 59 0.52 -5.76 -7.48
CA SER A 59 -0.24 -4.54 -7.21
C SER A 59 -1.20 -4.80 -6.06
N LEU A 60 -0.95 -4.20 -4.90
CA LEU A 60 -1.73 -4.43 -3.69
C LEU A 60 -2.75 -3.30 -3.51
N ARG A 61 -3.84 -3.58 -2.78
CA ARG A 61 -4.96 -2.65 -2.65
C ARG A 61 -4.58 -1.43 -1.82
N ASP A 62 -3.87 -1.65 -0.71
CA ASP A 62 -3.60 -0.66 0.32
C ASP A 62 -2.21 -0.83 0.96
N THR A 63 -1.87 0.09 1.85
CA THR A 63 -0.59 0.12 2.54
C THR A 63 -0.40 -1.04 3.51
N TRP A 64 -1.47 -1.51 4.15
CA TRP A 64 -1.41 -2.61 5.10
C TRP A 64 -1.10 -3.92 4.39
N SER A 65 -1.84 -4.21 3.30
CA SER A 65 -1.59 -5.35 2.43
C SER A 65 -0.15 -5.37 1.92
N ARG A 66 0.37 -4.20 1.52
CA ARG A 66 1.76 -4.07 1.09
C ARG A 66 2.75 -4.41 2.21
N ARG A 67 2.52 -3.92 3.42
CA ARG A 67 3.44 -4.18 4.56
C ARG A 67 3.50 -5.67 4.88
N ILE A 68 2.36 -6.35 4.90
CA ILE A 68 2.27 -7.79 5.10
C ILE A 68 3.02 -8.52 3.99
N PHE A 69 2.73 -8.19 2.74
CA PHE A 69 3.34 -8.86 1.58
C PHE A 69 4.87 -8.72 1.55
N VAL A 70 5.39 -7.52 1.85
CA VAL A 70 6.83 -7.27 1.98
C VAL A 70 7.45 -8.09 3.12
N ALA A 71 6.77 -8.18 4.27
CA ALA A 71 7.24 -8.99 5.39
C ALA A 71 7.28 -10.48 5.04
N MET A 72 6.27 -10.97 4.31
CA MET A 72 6.23 -12.35 3.82
C MET A 72 7.37 -12.66 2.85
N LEU A 73 7.63 -11.80 1.87
CA LEU A 73 8.76 -11.98 0.96
C LEU A 73 10.09 -12.10 1.72
N ARG A 74 10.33 -11.19 2.67
CA ARG A 74 11.52 -11.21 3.51
C ARG A 74 11.61 -12.45 4.39
N ARG A 75 10.48 -12.95 4.88
CA ARG A 75 10.41 -14.21 5.61
C ARG A 75 10.98 -15.37 4.80
N TYR A 76 10.72 -15.39 3.50
CA TYR A 76 11.25 -16.38 2.56
C TYR A 76 12.63 -16.05 2.01
N GLY A 77 13.30 -15.01 2.52
CA GLY A 77 14.61 -14.57 2.03
C GLY A 77 14.59 -13.90 0.67
N ILE A 78 13.40 -13.46 0.21
CA ILE A 78 13.24 -12.78 -1.06
C ILE A 78 13.29 -11.27 -0.81
N GLU A 79 14.20 -10.58 -1.51
CA GLU A 79 14.32 -9.12 -1.41
C GLU A 79 13.30 -8.41 -2.31
N PRO A 80 12.29 -7.73 -1.72
CA PRO A 80 11.35 -6.94 -2.48
C PRO A 80 11.97 -5.60 -2.88
N TYR A 81 11.64 -5.13 -4.08
CA TYR A 81 12.08 -3.83 -4.59
C TYR A 81 10.97 -3.10 -5.33
N ARG A 82 11.23 -1.91 -5.80
CA ARG A 82 10.31 -1.09 -6.57
C ARG A 82 11.08 -0.17 -7.51
N TYR A 83 10.55 0.06 -8.71
CA TYR A 83 11.12 1.02 -9.63
C TYR A 83 10.62 2.44 -9.36
N PRO A 84 11.42 3.47 -9.70
CA PRO A 84 10.97 4.86 -9.66
C PRO A 84 9.70 5.05 -10.50
N GLY A 85 8.77 5.89 -10.01
CA GLY A 85 7.50 6.16 -10.71
C GLY A 85 6.39 5.13 -10.49
N GLN A 86 6.67 3.98 -9.89
CA GLN A 86 5.61 3.02 -9.52
C GLN A 86 4.79 3.51 -8.32
N ARG A 87 3.52 3.09 -8.27
CA ARG A 87 2.66 3.36 -7.10
C ARG A 87 3.29 2.78 -5.83
N TYR A 88 3.07 3.44 -4.70
CA TYR A 88 3.59 2.98 -3.40
C TYR A 88 3.14 1.55 -3.05
N THR A 89 1.95 1.15 -3.47
CA THR A 89 1.39 -0.20 -3.24
C THR A 89 1.88 -1.27 -4.22
N THR A 90 2.78 -0.92 -5.15
CA THR A 90 3.42 -1.89 -6.04
C THR A 90 4.66 -2.48 -5.37
N VAL A 91 4.83 -3.79 -5.49
CA VAL A 91 6.00 -4.54 -5.02
C VAL A 91 6.51 -5.38 -6.18
N MET A 92 7.82 -5.36 -6.39
CA MET A 92 8.52 -6.21 -7.35
C MET A 92 9.32 -7.25 -6.59
N ALA A 93 9.35 -8.49 -7.10
CA ALA A 93 10.19 -9.54 -6.56
C ALA A 93 10.56 -10.54 -7.68
N ARG A 94 11.73 -11.15 -7.55
CA ARG A 94 12.14 -12.25 -8.42
C ARG A 94 11.83 -13.56 -7.72
N VAL A 95 10.86 -14.29 -8.26
CA VAL A 95 10.33 -15.53 -7.70
C VAL A 95 9.92 -16.49 -8.81
N THR A 96 9.83 -17.77 -8.50
CA THR A 96 9.29 -18.72 -9.47
C THR A 96 7.76 -18.62 -9.51
N PRO A 97 7.12 -18.75 -10.68
CA PRO A 97 5.66 -18.72 -10.80
C PRO A 97 4.97 -19.71 -9.87
N ARG A 98 5.53 -20.89 -9.78
CA ARG A 98 5.03 -21.96 -8.93
C ARG A 98 4.99 -21.56 -7.45
N PHE A 99 6.06 -20.94 -6.95
CA PHE A 99 6.10 -20.47 -5.57
C PHE A 99 5.04 -19.39 -5.30
N VAL A 100 4.80 -18.51 -6.28
CA VAL A 100 3.73 -17.49 -6.18
C VAL A 100 2.37 -18.15 -6.04
N ASP A 101 2.05 -19.10 -6.92
CA ASP A 101 0.72 -19.68 -7.03
C ASP A 101 0.42 -20.69 -5.92
N GLU A 102 1.40 -21.52 -5.55
CA GLU A 102 1.20 -22.61 -4.57
C GLU A 102 1.42 -22.16 -3.11
N THR A 103 2.23 -21.12 -2.88
CA THR A 103 2.66 -20.77 -1.50
C THR A 103 2.40 -19.32 -1.15
N LEU A 104 3.01 -18.39 -1.88
CA LEU A 104 3.04 -16.98 -1.48
C LEU A 104 1.65 -16.35 -1.50
N TRP A 105 0.93 -16.54 -2.59
CA TRP A 105 -0.38 -15.92 -2.80
C TRP A 105 -1.48 -16.51 -1.90
N PRO A 106 -1.63 -17.84 -1.76
CA PRO A 106 -2.58 -18.42 -0.81
C PRO A 106 -2.34 -17.98 0.63
N GLU A 107 -1.08 -18.03 1.10
CA GLU A 107 -0.75 -17.61 2.46
C GLU A 107 -1.03 -16.12 2.68
N PHE A 108 -0.70 -15.28 1.69
CA PHE A 108 -1.04 -13.85 1.74
C PHE A 108 -2.54 -13.62 1.87
N GLN A 109 -3.36 -14.35 1.11
CA GLN A 109 -4.83 -14.23 1.17
C GLN A 109 -5.38 -14.60 2.54
N GLU A 110 -4.86 -15.66 3.17
CA GLU A 110 -5.26 -16.06 4.53
C GLU A 110 -4.95 -14.97 5.56
N ILE A 111 -3.72 -14.46 5.55
CA ILE A 111 -3.31 -13.39 6.47
C ILE A 111 -4.10 -12.11 6.21
N HIS A 112 -4.31 -11.77 4.95
CA HIS A 112 -5.07 -10.59 4.56
C HIS A 112 -6.53 -10.67 5.03
N LYS A 113 -7.16 -11.84 4.95
CA LYS A 113 -8.53 -12.06 5.44
C LYS A 113 -8.63 -11.83 6.96
N VAL A 114 -7.68 -12.35 7.71
CA VAL A 114 -7.62 -12.14 9.18
C VAL A 114 -7.45 -10.66 9.52
N LEU A 115 -6.55 -9.96 8.79
CA LEU A 115 -6.35 -8.54 8.99
C LEU A 115 -7.61 -7.73 8.65
N ALA A 116 -8.27 -8.03 7.53
CA ALA A 116 -9.48 -7.33 7.11
C ALA A 116 -10.58 -7.45 8.18
N SER A 117 -10.82 -8.68 8.69
CA SER A 117 -11.78 -8.89 9.78
C SER A 117 -11.42 -8.07 11.03
N TYR A 118 -10.15 -8.06 11.42
CA TYR A 118 -9.70 -7.29 12.59
C TYR A 118 -9.92 -5.78 12.39
N LEU A 119 -9.61 -5.25 11.20
CA LEU A 119 -9.80 -3.84 10.90
C LEU A 119 -11.29 -3.45 10.87
N ASP A 120 -12.16 -4.33 10.35
CA ASP A 120 -13.60 -4.14 10.37
C ASP A 120 -14.13 -4.08 11.80
N ASP A 121 -13.71 -5.01 12.67
CA ASP A 121 -14.10 -5.04 14.07
C ASP A 121 -13.66 -3.77 14.82
N VAL A 122 -12.40 -3.34 14.64
CA VAL A 122 -11.88 -2.11 15.25
C VAL A 122 -12.61 -0.89 14.72
N THR A 123 -12.89 -0.83 13.42
CA THR A 123 -13.61 0.28 12.81
C THR A 123 -15.03 0.38 13.37
N ASN A 124 -15.76 -0.74 13.43
CA ASN A 124 -17.09 -0.79 14.00
C ASN A 124 -17.12 -0.36 15.47
N HIS A 125 -16.11 -0.79 16.24
CA HIS A 125 -15.96 -0.38 17.63
C HIS A 125 -15.77 1.14 17.77
N VAL A 126 -14.88 1.74 16.96
CA VAL A 126 -14.65 3.19 16.96
C VAL A 126 -15.90 3.95 16.55
N LEU A 127 -16.58 3.52 15.48
CA LEU A 127 -17.82 4.15 15.02
C LEU A 127 -18.90 4.13 16.11
N THR A 128 -19.08 2.99 16.77
CA THR A 128 -20.10 2.82 17.79
C THR A 128 -19.80 3.62 19.07
N GLN A 129 -18.56 3.58 19.54
CA GLN A 129 -18.20 4.14 20.84
C GLN A 129 -17.74 5.60 20.81
N MET A 130 -17.06 6.02 19.74
CA MET A 130 -16.45 7.34 19.67
C MET A 130 -17.20 8.33 18.79
N ILE A 131 -17.86 7.87 17.75
CA ILE A 131 -18.53 8.73 16.79
C ILE A 131 -20.04 8.73 17.01
N HIS A 132 -20.61 7.69 17.66
CA HIS A 132 -22.07 7.47 17.82
C HIS A 132 -22.83 7.59 16.51
N GLY A 133 -22.21 7.15 15.42
CA GLY A 133 -22.67 7.36 14.06
C GLY A 133 -23.62 6.29 13.56
N ASP A 134 -24.42 6.69 12.59
CA ASP A 134 -25.16 5.79 11.74
C ASP A 134 -24.18 5.02 10.84
N MET A 135 -24.22 3.68 10.88
CA MET A 135 -23.36 2.80 10.08
C MET A 135 -24.01 2.39 8.76
N SER A 136 -25.10 3.05 8.36
CA SER A 136 -25.72 2.78 7.06
C SER A 136 -24.83 3.20 5.90
N GLU A 137 -24.91 2.45 4.81
CA GLU A 137 -24.19 2.79 3.59
C GLU A 137 -24.67 4.13 3.00
N ALA A 138 -23.73 4.83 2.37
CA ALA A 138 -24.03 6.08 1.70
C ALA A 138 -25.06 5.87 0.57
N ALA A 139 -26.05 6.75 0.48
CA ALA A 139 -27.06 6.68 -0.56
C ALA A 139 -26.44 6.81 -1.96
N VAL A 140 -26.79 5.90 -2.87
CA VAL A 140 -26.39 6.00 -4.28
C VAL A 140 -27.28 7.02 -4.97
N VAL A 141 -26.73 8.17 -5.36
CA VAL A 141 -27.44 9.21 -6.09
C VAL A 141 -27.25 8.97 -7.59
N SER A 142 -28.36 8.82 -8.31
CA SER A 142 -28.38 8.46 -9.74
C SER A 142 -27.93 9.62 -10.66
N GLU A 143 -27.94 10.86 -10.19
CA GLU A 143 -27.45 12.01 -10.94
C GLU A 143 -26.27 12.67 -10.20
N PRO A 144 -25.15 12.93 -10.91
CA PRO A 144 -24.07 13.73 -10.31
C PRO A 144 -24.61 15.13 -10.06
N LEU A 145 -24.68 15.54 -8.79
CA LEU A 145 -24.85 16.94 -8.43
C LEU A 145 -23.77 17.75 -9.17
N GLN A 146 -24.18 18.65 -10.06
CA GLN A 146 -23.27 19.57 -10.72
C GLN A 146 -22.58 20.41 -9.64
N LEU A 147 -21.38 20.04 -9.29
CA LEU A 147 -20.49 20.84 -8.47
C LEU A 147 -20.12 22.09 -9.29
N GLY A 148 -20.86 23.21 -9.05
CA GLY A 148 -20.45 24.48 -9.64
C GLY A 148 -21.50 25.38 -10.23
N ALA A 149 -22.74 25.34 -9.82
CA ALA A 149 -23.60 26.52 -9.95
C ALA A 149 -23.57 27.30 -8.61
N ALA A 150 -22.55 28.10 -8.42
CA ALA A 150 -22.68 29.21 -7.46
C ALA A 150 -23.91 30.03 -7.88
N PRO A 151 -24.85 30.36 -6.98
CA PRO A 151 -26.00 31.16 -7.35
C PRO A 151 -25.52 32.53 -7.82
N ALA A 152 -25.76 32.80 -9.11
CA ALA A 152 -25.49 34.06 -9.79
C ALA A 152 -26.42 35.20 -9.31
N GLU A 153 -26.81 35.23 -8.07
CA GLU A 153 -27.82 36.14 -7.52
C GLU A 153 -27.28 37.13 -6.49
N ARG A 154 -25.99 37.48 -6.56
CA ARG A 154 -25.44 38.57 -5.74
C ARG A 154 -24.64 39.64 -6.51
N ALA A 155 -24.80 39.73 -7.80
CA ALA A 155 -24.12 40.77 -8.62
C ALA A 155 -25.04 41.84 -9.20
N GLN A 156 -26.22 42.08 -8.63
CA GLN A 156 -27.07 43.19 -9.02
C GLN A 156 -27.41 44.07 -7.82
N ALA A 157 -26.43 44.63 -7.16
CA ALA A 157 -26.67 45.80 -6.28
C ALA A 157 -25.34 46.52 -6.09
N LYS A 158 -25.07 47.47 -6.90
CA LYS A 158 -24.39 48.73 -6.68
C LYS A 158 -23.50 49.15 -7.85
N ALA A 159 -24.09 49.84 -8.78
CA ALA A 159 -23.35 50.75 -9.65
C ALA A 159 -22.85 51.92 -8.79
N PRO A 160 -21.57 52.22 -8.72
CA PRO A 160 -21.11 53.48 -8.20
C PRO A 160 -21.14 54.53 -9.31
N ALA A 161 -21.69 55.69 -8.89
CA ALA A 161 -21.83 56.93 -9.65
C ALA A 161 -20.58 57.29 -10.45
N GLN A 162 -20.83 57.79 -11.68
CA GLN A 162 -19.90 58.48 -12.55
C GLN A 162 -19.23 59.64 -11.80
N ARG A 163 -17.91 59.66 -11.75
CA ARG A 163 -17.12 60.84 -11.41
C ARG A 163 -16.77 61.56 -12.71
N PRO A 164 -16.93 62.90 -12.78
CA PRO A 164 -16.63 63.66 -13.96
C PRO A 164 -15.11 63.74 -14.23
N ASP A 165 -14.83 63.71 -15.53
CA ASP A 165 -13.57 63.91 -16.18
C ASP A 165 -12.91 65.26 -15.77
N THR A 166 -11.72 65.17 -15.20
CA THR A 166 -10.83 66.33 -15.10
C THR A 166 -9.46 65.92 -15.57
N ARG A 167 -9.20 66.12 -16.86
CA ARG A 167 -7.83 66.18 -17.37
C ARG A 167 -7.14 67.46 -16.91
N PRO A 168 -5.88 67.41 -16.60
CA PRO A 168 -4.95 68.43 -16.96
C PRO A 168 -3.86 67.94 -17.87
N ASP A 169 -3.75 68.72 -18.81
CA ASP A 169 -2.87 68.97 -19.93
C ASP A 169 -1.39 68.59 -19.73
N THR A 170 -0.82 68.21 -20.89
CA THR A 170 0.61 67.88 -21.13
C THR A 170 1.54 69.07 -20.87
N PRO A 171 2.89 68.80 -20.70
CA PRO A 171 3.72 69.09 -21.86
C PRO A 171 4.84 68.07 -22.19
N LYS A 172 5.07 67.93 -23.48
CA LYS A 172 6.16 67.28 -24.20
C LYS A 172 7.55 67.75 -23.68
N ARG A 173 8.46 66.84 -23.48
CA ARG A 173 9.87 67.17 -23.46
C ARG A 173 10.69 66.19 -24.28
N LYS A 174 11.19 66.83 -25.35
CA LYS A 174 12.23 66.58 -26.33
C LYS A 174 13.24 65.44 -26.03
N GLN A 175 13.46 64.73 -27.12
CA GLN A 175 14.63 63.94 -27.49
C GLN A 175 15.97 64.59 -27.15
N ARG A 176 16.94 63.78 -26.77
CA ARG A 176 18.33 63.83 -27.25
C ARG A 176 18.99 62.47 -27.10
N ARG A 177 19.44 61.97 -28.23
CA ARG A 177 20.60 61.10 -28.42
C ARG A 177 21.87 61.97 -28.42
N PRO A 178 23.09 61.43 -28.25
CA PRO A 178 23.69 60.39 -29.07
C PRO A 178 23.95 59.08 -28.38
#